data_3d12d00432679e9747ffe66a5dff30ff
#
_entry.id   3d12d00432679e9747ffe66a5dff30ff
#
_cell.length_a   1.000
_cell.length_b   1.000
_cell.length_c   1.000
_cell.angle_alpha   90.00
_cell.angle_beta   90.00
_cell.angle_gamma   90.00
#
_symmetry.space_group_name_H-M   'P 1'
#
loop_
_entity.id
_entity.type
_entity.pdbx_description
1 polymer ?
#
loop_
_entity_poly.entity_id
_entity_poly.type
_entity_poly.pdbx_seq_one_letter_code
_entity_poly.pdbx_strand_id
1 'polypeptide(L)'
;MQISVTGHHVEVTDALKNYVDSKFERLERHFDNVINVHVILSVEKLRQKAEATMQVNGASVYADAVQEDMYAAIDGLTDKLDRQVLKHKEKLQSHRAGSGAKYVAE
;
A
#
# COMPACT_ATOMS: atom_id res chain seq x y z
N MET A 1 7.64 -11.30 0.58
CA MET A 1 6.77 -10.40 -0.20
C MET A 1 7.35 -10.22 -1.59
N GLN A 2 6.52 -10.30 -2.59
CA GLN A 2 6.93 -10.04 -3.96
C GLN A 2 6.32 -8.72 -4.40
N ILE A 3 7.14 -7.85 -4.99
CA ILE A 3 6.67 -6.55 -5.45
C ILE A 3 6.87 -6.45 -6.94
N SER A 4 5.84 -6.09 -7.67
CA SER A 4 5.99 -5.78 -9.08
C SER A 4 5.60 -4.34 -9.30
N VAL A 5 6.34 -3.62 -10.15
CA VAL A 5 6.11 -2.22 -10.41
C VAL A 5 5.95 -2.03 -11.90
N THR A 6 4.86 -1.42 -12.30
CA THR A 6 4.57 -1.17 -13.71
C THR A 6 4.38 0.31 -13.93
N GLY A 7 4.87 0.84 -15.04
CA GLY A 7 4.70 2.25 -15.39
C GLY A 7 3.77 2.42 -16.55
N HIS A 8 2.88 3.42 -16.48
CA HIS A 8 2.00 3.77 -17.56
C HIS A 8 2.28 5.23 -17.90
N HIS A 9 2.80 5.47 -19.09
CA HIS A 9 3.19 6.80 -19.54
C HIS A 9 4.29 7.39 -18.65
N VAL A 10 5.07 6.54 -18.03
CA VAL A 10 6.19 6.96 -17.18
C VAL A 10 7.17 5.80 -17.15
N GLU A 11 8.44 6.11 -17.18
CA GLU A 11 9.45 5.08 -17.09
C GLU A 11 9.72 4.76 -15.64
N VAL A 12 9.74 3.50 -15.30
CA VAL A 12 10.08 3.07 -13.95
C VAL A 12 11.60 2.99 -13.89
N THR A 13 12.22 4.04 -13.39
CA THR A 13 13.68 4.09 -13.29
C THR A 13 14.13 3.26 -12.11
N ASP A 14 15.42 2.98 -12.04
CA ASP A 14 15.96 2.25 -10.90
C ASP A 14 15.72 3.03 -9.61
N ALA A 15 15.81 4.36 -9.68
CA ALA A 15 15.57 5.19 -8.50
C ALA A 15 14.13 5.04 -8.00
N LEU A 16 13.16 5.04 -8.90
CA LEU A 16 11.77 4.87 -8.52
C LEU A 16 11.53 3.47 -7.96
N LYS A 17 12.08 2.46 -8.63
CA LYS A 17 11.89 1.11 -8.17
C LYS A 17 12.51 0.92 -6.78
N ASN A 18 13.69 1.46 -6.56
CA ASN A 18 14.35 1.34 -5.27
C ASN A 18 13.56 2.08 -4.18
N TYR A 19 12.97 3.20 -4.54
CA TYR A 19 12.16 3.96 -3.58
C TYR A 19 10.91 3.16 -3.18
N VAL A 20 10.24 2.57 -4.16
CA VAL A 20 9.07 1.72 -3.91
C VAL A 20 9.48 0.55 -3.03
N ASP A 21 10.57 -0.13 -3.38
CA ASP A 21 11.01 -1.30 -2.62
C ASP A 21 11.31 -0.92 -1.18
N SER A 22 11.97 0.22 -0.98
CA SER A 22 12.34 0.67 0.35
C SER A 22 11.11 0.99 1.19
N LYS A 23 10.13 1.67 0.60
CA LYS A 23 8.91 2.03 1.32
C LYS A 23 8.08 0.81 1.66
N PHE A 24 7.95 -0.12 0.73
CA PHE A 24 7.16 -1.30 0.98
C PHE A 24 7.87 -2.27 1.94
N GLU A 25 9.19 -2.22 1.99
CA GLU A 25 9.92 -3.01 2.95
C GLU A 25 9.60 -2.56 4.36
N ARG A 26 9.47 -1.26 4.57
CA ARG A 26 9.07 -0.73 5.87
C ARG A 26 7.65 -1.16 6.20
N LEU A 27 6.78 -1.15 5.22
CA LEU A 27 5.41 -1.56 5.41
C LEU A 27 5.36 -3.02 5.82
N GLU A 28 6.17 -3.85 5.16
CA GLU A 28 6.21 -5.28 5.46
C GLU A 28 6.63 -5.56 6.89
N ARG A 29 7.47 -4.72 7.47
CA ARG A 29 7.90 -4.93 8.85
C ARG A 29 6.77 -4.79 9.83
N HIS A 30 5.74 -4.07 9.46
CA HIS A 30 4.60 -3.87 10.35
C HIS A 30 3.60 -5.03 10.25
N PHE A 31 3.67 -5.82 9.20
CA PHE A 31 2.70 -6.86 8.98
C PHE A 31 3.35 -8.13 8.50
N ASP A 32 2.98 -9.25 9.10
CA ASP A 32 3.62 -10.50 8.81
C ASP A 32 3.08 -11.22 7.60
N ASN A 33 1.95 -10.86 7.10
CA ASN A 33 1.25 -11.66 6.12
C ASN A 33 1.03 -10.98 4.78
N VAL A 34 1.97 -10.16 4.37
CA VAL A 34 1.89 -9.55 3.04
C VAL A 34 2.47 -10.54 2.05
N ILE A 35 1.66 -10.99 1.11
CA ILE A 35 2.05 -12.02 0.16
C ILE A 35 2.66 -11.38 -1.08
N ASN A 36 1.96 -10.45 -1.70
CA ASN A 36 2.50 -9.77 -2.84
C ASN A 36 1.89 -8.38 -2.98
N VAL A 37 2.57 -7.54 -3.77
CA VAL A 37 2.12 -6.18 -4.00
C VAL A 37 2.32 -5.88 -5.48
N HIS A 38 1.32 -5.31 -6.09
CA HIS A 38 1.41 -4.88 -7.47
C HIS A 38 1.23 -3.36 -7.48
N VAL A 39 2.28 -2.64 -7.89
CA VAL A 39 2.28 -1.19 -7.89
C VAL A 39 2.22 -0.68 -9.32
N ILE A 40 1.37 0.28 -9.58
CA ILE A 40 1.27 0.91 -10.89
C ILE A 40 1.54 2.40 -10.71
N LEU A 41 2.53 2.91 -11.43
CA LEU A 41 2.86 4.32 -11.42
C LEU A 41 2.40 4.89 -12.76
N SER A 42 1.68 5.99 -12.72
CA SER A 42 1.19 6.59 -13.96
C SER A 42 1.30 8.10 -13.91
N VAL A 43 1.42 8.70 -15.08
CA VAL A 43 1.49 10.14 -15.20
C VAL A 43 0.47 10.59 -16.23
N GLU A 44 -0.34 11.57 -15.86
CA GLU A 44 -1.29 12.14 -16.78
C GLU A 44 -1.22 13.63 -16.61
N LYS A 45 -0.70 14.33 -17.59
CA LYS A 45 -0.47 15.76 -17.53
C LYS A 45 0.44 16.06 -16.33
N LEU A 46 0.00 16.87 -15.39
CA LEU A 46 0.80 17.18 -14.23
C LEU A 46 0.49 16.30 -13.03
N ARG A 47 -0.38 15.33 -13.21
CA ARG A 47 -0.77 14.47 -12.09
C ARG A 47 0.04 13.19 -12.12
N GLN A 48 0.67 12.90 -11.02
CA GLN A 48 1.44 11.66 -10.89
C GLN A 48 0.75 10.78 -9.88
N LYS A 49 0.39 9.59 -10.31
CA LYS A 49 -0.41 8.68 -9.51
C LYS A 49 0.36 7.43 -9.19
N ALA A 50 0.29 7.02 -7.94
CA ALA A 50 0.82 5.74 -7.50
C ALA A 50 -0.34 4.94 -6.93
N GLU A 51 -0.53 3.72 -7.41
CA GLU A 51 -1.61 2.88 -6.90
C GLU A 51 -1.06 1.48 -6.66
N ALA A 52 -1.64 0.77 -5.76
CA ALA A 52 -1.19 -0.58 -5.45
C ALA A 52 -2.31 -1.45 -4.95
N THR A 53 -2.24 -2.72 -5.33
CA THR A 53 -3.05 -3.76 -4.75
C THR A 53 -2.12 -4.62 -3.92
N MET A 54 -2.42 -4.80 -2.66
CA MET A 54 -1.58 -5.56 -1.77
C MET A 54 -2.37 -6.74 -1.28
N GLN A 55 -1.83 -7.95 -1.46
CA GLN A 55 -2.49 -9.14 -1.00
C GLN A 55 -1.97 -9.53 0.35
N VAL A 56 -2.85 -9.53 1.34
CA VAL A 56 -2.49 -9.97 2.69
C VAL A 56 -3.29 -11.23 2.97
N ASN A 57 -2.99 -11.88 4.06
CA ASN A 57 -3.64 -13.12 4.40
C ASN A 57 -5.15 -12.92 4.48
N GLY A 58 -5.87 -13.54 3.56
CA GLY A 58 -7.32 -13.52 3.57
C GLY A 58 -7.98 -12.27 2.99
N ALA A 59 -7.22 -11.36 2.42
CA ALA A 59 -7.82 -10.13 1.89
C ALA A 59 -6.93 -9.43 0.89
N SER A 60 -7.51 -8.52 0.12
CA SER A 60 -6.76 -7.66 -0.77
C SER A 60 -7.02 -6.23 -0.34
N VAL A 61 -5.97 -5.42 -0.32
CA VAL A 61 -6.06 -4.03 0.08
C VAL A 61 -5.61 -3.18 -1.09
N TYR A 62 -6.37 -2.16 -1.43
CA TYR A 62 -6.06 -1.28 -2.54
C TYR A 62 -5.99 0.16 -2.05
N ALA A 63 -5.06 0.92 -2.59
CA ALA A 63 -5.00 2.35 -2.32
C ALA A 63 -4.36 3.06 -3.49
N ASP A 64 -4.57 4.36 -3.59
CA ASP A 64 -3.90 5.18 -4.56
C ASP A 64 -3.63 6.55 -3.99
N ALA A 65 -2.72 7.26 -4.60
CA ALA A 65 -2.42 8.64 -4.22
C ALA A 65 -1.97 9.40 -5.45
N VAL A 66 -2.40 10.65 -5.55
CA VAL A 66 -2.06 11.52 -6.68
C VAL A 66 -1.37 12.76 -6.12
N GLN A 67 -0.20 13.09 -6.67
CA GLN A 67 0.56 14.25 -6.24
C GLN A 67 1.25 14.86 -7.46
N GLU A 68 1.93 15.97 -7.27
CA GLU A 68 2.66 16.59 -8.36
C GLU A 68 4.03 15.95 -8.56
N ASP A 69 4.45 15.12 -7.63
CA ASP A 69 5.74 14.46 -7.67
C ASP A 69 5.54 12.98 -7.41
N MET A 70 6.18 12.12 -8.17
CA MET A 70 5.98 10.68 -8.03
C MET A 70 6.45 10.15 -6.67
N TYR A 71 7.54 10.70 -6.12
CA TYR A 71 8.00 10.24 -4.82
C TYR A 71 6.97 10.59 -3.74
N ALA A 72 6.35 11.75 -3.84
CA ALA A 72 5.30 12.14 -2.92
C ALA A 72 4.07 11.24 -3.10
N ALA A 73 3.79 10.84 -4.33
CA ALA A 73 2.66 9.94 -4.61
C ALA A 73 2.91 8.58 -3.98
N ILE A 74 4.14 8.07 -4.06
CA ILE A 74 4.49 6.79 -3.46
C ILE A 74 4.40 6.90 -1.93
N ASP A 75 4.85 8.01 -1.35
CA ASP A 75 4.75 8.21 0.09
C ASP A 75 3.28 8.20 0.53
N GLY A 76 2.43 8.90 -0.20
CA GLY A 76 1.01 8.95 0.13
C GLY A 76 0.36 7.59 -0.01
N LEU A 77 0.77 6.83 -1.02
CA LEU A 77 0.25 5.49 -1.25
C LEU A 77 0.58 4.57 -0.08
N THR A 78 1.86 4.53 0.32
CA THR A 78 2.26 3.62 1.39
C THR A 78 1.65 4.04 2.72
N ASP A 79 1.45 5.33 2.93
CA ASP A 79 0.82 5.81 4.14
C ASP A 79 -0.63 5.32 4.21
N LYS A 80 -1.33 5.37 3.09
CA LYS A 80 -2.72 4.89 3.04
C LYS A 80 -2.79 3.38 3.24
N LEU A 81 -1.86 2.64 2.63
CA LEU A 81 -1.85 1.20 2.78
C LEU A 81 -1.54 0.81 4.22
N ASP A 82 -0.61 1.52 4.85
CA ASP A 82 -0.25 1.26 6.23
C ASP A 82 -1.48 1.40 7.12
N ARG A 83 -2.25 2.44 6.93
CA ARG A 83 -3.45 2.66 7.73
C ARG A 83 -4.50 1.59 7.47
N GLN A 84 -4.67 1.18 6.22
CA GLN A 84 -5.67 0.18 5.88
C GLN A 84 -5.31 -1.18 6.44
N VAL A 85 -4.05 -1.56 6.35
CA VAL A 85 -3.63 -2.87 6.84
C VAL A 85 -3.67 -2.89 8.37
N LEU A 86 -3.31 -1.78 9.02
CA LEU A 86 -3.39 -1.69 10.45
C LEU A 86 -4.84 -1.84 10.90
N LYS A 87 -5.76 -1.19 10.20
CA LYS A 87 -7.17 -1.29 10.51
C LYS A 87 -7.67 -2.71 10.36
N HIS A 88 -7.24 -3.39 9.30
CA HIS A 88 -7.61 -4.77 9.06
C HIS A 88 -7.11 -5.66 10.20
N LYS A 89 -5.88 -5.42 10.65
CA LYS A 89 -5.29 -6.19 11.71
C LYS A 89 -6.05 -5.96 13.02
N GLU A 90 -6.42 -4.74 13.30
CA GLU A 90 -7.18 -4.41 14.50
C GLU A 90 -8.54 -5.09 14.47
N LYS A 91 -9.16 -5.12 13.31
CA LYS A 91 -10.44 -5.75 13.18
C LYS A 91 -10.36 -7.23 13.44
N LEU A 92 -9.32 -7.88 12.95
CA LEU A 92 -9.13 -9.30 13.20
C LEU A 92 -8.89 -9.57 14.66
N GLN A 93 -8.11 -8.73 15.32
CA GLN A 93 -7.84 -8.92 16.72
C GLN A 93 -9.09 -8.72 17.56
N SER A 94 -9.87 -7.71 17.25
CA SER A 94 -11.10 -7.47 17.95
C SER A 94 -12.03 -8.64 17.81
N HIS A 95 -12.16 -9.14 16.59
CA HIS A 95 -13.02 -10.24 16.33
C HIS A 95 -12.58 -11.46 17.10
N ARG A 96 -11.28 -11.69 17.16
CA ARG A 96 -10.76 -12.82 17.85
C ARG A 96 -10.98 -12.70 19.33
N ALA A 97 -10.95 -11.52 19.88
CA ALA A 97 -11.16 -11.31 21.28
C ALA A 97 -12.61 -11.53 21.65
N GLY A 98 -13.46 -11.51 20.68
CA GLY A 98 -14.85 -11.82 20.95
C GLY A 98 -15.63 -10.71 21.55
N SER A 99 -15.04 -9.86 22.29
CA SER A 99 -15.79 -8.84 22.90
C SER A 99 -15.57 -7.57 22.22
N GLY A 100 -14.81 -7.56 21.20
CA GLY A 100 -14.50 -6.33 20.63
C GLY A 100 -15.50 -5.77 19.76
N ALA A 101 -16.56 -6.40 19.66
CA ALA A 101 -17.53 -5.94 18.77
C ALA A 101 -17.79 -4.53 18.85
N LYS A 102 -17.74 -3.96 19.95
CA LYS A 102 -18.13 -2.68 20.03
C LYS A 102 -17.25 -1.77 19.39
N TYR A 103 -16.07 -2.04 19.12
CA TYR A 103 -15.40 -1.03 18.53
C TYR A 103 -15.48 -0.98 17.15
N VAL A 104 -16.18 -1.78 16.65
CA VAL A 104 -16.37 -1.75 15.36
C VAL A 104 -16.89 -0.55 14.91
N ALA A 105 -17.43 0.11 15.71
CA ALA A 105 -17.98 1.28 15.32
C ALA A 105 -17.04 2.12 14.62
N GLU A 106 -15.89 2.03 14.73
CA GLU A 106 -15.13 2.92 14.10
C GLU A 106 -15.02 2.81 12.77
#